data_bb4cec8ea01b23f0dcb7912230ca3387
#
_entry.id   bb4cec8ea01b23f0dcb7912230ca3387
#
_cell.length_a   1.000
_cell.length_b   1.000
_cell.length_c   1.000
_cell.angle_alpha   90.00
_cell.angle_beta   90.00
_cell.angle_gamma   90.00
#
_symmetry.space_group_name_H-M   'P 1'
#
loop_
_entity.id
_entity.type
_entity.pdbx_description
1 polymer ?
#
loop_
_entity_poly.entity_id
_entity_poly.type
_entity_poly.pdbx_seq_one_letter_code
_entity_poly.pdbx_strand_id
1 'polypeptide(L)'
;LEHLNLGKTGFFAQHTGPYSSKRIRCFFTLRYFPSWSHTNFGDKLQFYFSGKNRIKEKLSDDFLVNCQSVTRFSDVVEGVFKACEIRHSRLNEEELHCLIYKLLNPKRANSLPMPVFRKSELFADQLLYNCPKASLEGFEFEGQLFRVVTLKELPLSTETGMFTAELARGTRFSMLDLLKDFIMVINFYIPKQEVAIRGIKMQKAFAFMQRSTYFGDKSIEASEKKEELDSVIRETFSSGHKIIYPRIHFIISESSKEKCESSIANILNMLSRMGCEGLKEEIIGATLFLSCLPLCFDHSYERFIKRTRRMISSNLSDMLPLYGSVKGTQTPAQVYLNRRGELVNWDFFDSNTNPHAIIIGASGAGKSFFVNDFILQNARLDSHFFVLDKGD
;
A
#
# COMPACT_ATOMS: atom_id res chain seq x y z
N LEU A 1 -15.22 -19.19 -12.70
CA LEU A 1 -14.97 -19.02 -14.14
C LEU A 1 -15.09 -20.35 -14.90
N GLU A 2 -14.60 -21.45 -14.36
CA GLU A 2 -14.73 -22.78 -14.97
C GLU A 2 -16.18 -23.23 -15.10
N HIS A 3 -17.03 -22.88 -14.14
CA HIS A 3 -18.47 -23.17 -14.18
C HIS A 3 -19.27 -22.33 -15.20
N LEU A 4 -18.70 -21.25 -15.73
CA LEU A 4 -19.34 -20.40 -16.72
C LEU A 4 -18.93 -20.76 -18.17
N ASN A 5 -18.30 -21.90 -18.39
CA ASN A 5 -17.79 -22.36 -19.69
C ASN A 5 -16.87 -21.32 -20.37
N LEU A 6 -16.04 -20.64 -19.56
CA LEU A 6 -15.14 -19.59 -20.00
C LEU A 6 -13.76 -20.17 -20.36
N GLY A 7 -13.73 -21.22 -21.14
CA GLY A 7 -12.50 -21.68 -21.77
C GLY A 7 -11.86 -20.58 -22.62
N LYS A 8 -10.65 -20.82 -23.15
CA LYS A 8 -9.90 -19.86 -24.00
C LYS A 8 -10.73 -19.28 -25.18
N THR A 9 -11.84 -19.90 -25.52
CA THR A 9 -12.79 -19.50 -26.58
C THR A 9 -14.07 -18.84 -26.03
N GLY A 10 -14.21 -18.70 -24.72
CA GLY A 10 -15.41 -18.08 -24.13
C GLY A 10 -15.50 -16.59 -24.42
N PHE A 11 -16.73 -16.04 -24.39
CA PHE A 11 -17.00 -14.64 -24.68
C PHE A 11 -16.08 -13.69 -23.88
N PHE A 12 -15.93 -13.90 -22.59
CA PHE A 12 -15.07 -13.06 -21.76
C PHE A 12 -13.58 -13.21 -22.11
N ALA A 13 -13.12 -14.42 -22.44
CA ALA A 13 -11.74 -14.63 -22.86
C ALA A 13 -11.41 -13.93 -24.19
N GLN A 14 -12.39 -13.82 -25.07
CA GLN A 14 -12.24 -13.14 -26.37
C GLN A 14 -12.37 -11.61 -26.26
N HIS A 15 -13.16 -11.12 -25.29
CA HIS A 15 -13.51 -9.69 -25.19
C HIS A 15 -12.77 -8.93 -24.09
N THR A 16 -12.06 -9.60 -23.19
CA THR A 16 -11.21 -8.94 -22.18
C THR A 16 -9.98 -8.22 -22.75
N GLY A 17 -9.71 -8.43 -24.04
CA GLY A 17 -8.59 -7.77 -24.74
C GLY A 17 -7.22 -7.99 -24.07
N PRO A 18 -6.24 -7.09 -24.29
CA PRO A 18 -4.93 -7.16 -23.66
C PRO A 18 -4.93 -6.80 -22.16
N TYR A 19 -6.07 -6.46 -21.59
CA TYR A 19 -6.20 -6.11 -20.17
C TYR A 19 -6.30 -7.39 -19.33
N SER A 20 -5.15 -7.85 -18.82
CA SER A 20 -5.17 -8.85 -17.77
C SER A 20 -5.74 -8.22 -16.49
N SER A 21 -6.75 -8.85 -15.89
CA SER A 21 -7.26 -8.42 -14.61
C SER A 21 -6.14 -8.45 -13.56
N LYS A 22 -5.75 -7.30 -13.02
CA LYS A 22 -4.73 -7.23 -11.98
C LYS A 22 -5.39 -7.45 -10.63
N ARG A 23 -4.77 -8.28 -9.80
CA ARG A 23 -5.21 -8.52 -8.44
C ARG A 23 -4.32 -7.76 -7.47
N ILE A 24 -4.92 -6.84 -6.73
CA ILE A 24 -4.24 -6.19 -5.61
C ILE A 24 -4.26 -7.14 -4.41
N ARG A 25 -3.09 -7.37 -3.82
CA ARG A 25 -2.96 -8.03 -2.51
C ARG A 25 -2.28 -7.07 -1.57
N CYS A 26 -2.95 -6.74 -0.47
CA CYS A 26 -2.42 -5.85 0.56
C CYS A 26 -1.94 -6.68 1.75
N PHE A 27 -0.72 -6.41 2.19
CA PHE A 27 -0.13 -7.00 3.39
C PHE A 27 0.20 -5.87 4.35
N PHE A 28 -0.30 -5.94 5.56
CA PHE A 28 -0.04 -4.98 6.62
C PHE A 28 0.93 -5.59 7.61
N THR A 29 2.05 -4.92 7.86
CA THR A 29 3.00 -5.30 8.89
C THR A 29 3.03 -4.24 9.98
N LEU A 30 2.89 -4.67 11.22
CA LEU A 30 2.96 -3.82 12.39
C LEU A 30 4.27 -4.10 13.10
N ARG A 31 5.10 -3.07 13.25
CA ARG A 31 6.32 -3.17 14.02
C ARG A 31 6.16 -2.39 15.32
N TYR A 32 6.23 -3.09 16.41
CA TYR A 32 6.28 -2.50 17.73
C TYR A 32 7.73 -2.26 18.15
N PHE A 33 8.02 -1.07 18.65
CA PHE A 33 9.34 -0.76 19.22
C PHE A 33 9.25 -0.94 20.74
N PRO A 34 9.87 -1.99 21.28
CA PRO A 34 9.80 -2.28 22.71
C PRO A 34 10.42 -1.15 23.53
N SER A 35 9.77 -0.80 24.62
CA SER A 35 10.37 0.05 25.65
C SER A 35 11.17 -0.83 26.62
N TRP A 36 12.49 -0.75 26.54
CA TRP A 36 13.36 -1.42 27.48
C TRP A 36 13.60 -0.51 28.69
N SER A 37 13.44 -1.03 29.90
CA SER A 37 13.61 -0.27 31.14
C SER A 37 15.06 0.24 31.36
N HIS A 38 16.01 -0.16 30.50
CA HIS A 38 17.44 0.14 30.59
C HIS A 38 17.96 1.17 29.59
N THR A 39 17.12 2.07 29.09
CA THR A 39 17.55 3.07 28.09
C THR A 39 18.34 4.25 28.69
N ASN A 40 18.32 4.44 30.00
CA ASN A 40 19.04 5.52 30.66
C ASN A 40 20.52 5.16 30.91
N PHE A 41 21.42 6.14 30.80
CA PHE A 41 22.86 5.96 31.00
C PHE A 41 23.21 5.39 32.41
N GLY A 42 22.44 5.76 33.43
CA GLY A 42 22.58 5.21 34.79
C GLY A 42 22.26 3.72 34.86
N ASP A 43 21.23 3.26 34.14
CA ASP A 43 20.86 1.85 34.09
C ASP A 43 21.90 1.00 33.32
N LYS A 44 22.58 1.60 32.33
CA LYS A 44 23.67 0.93 31.62
C LYS A 44 24.89 0.72 32.52
N LEU A 45 25.21 1.65 33.41
CA LEU A 45 26.25 1.50 34.41
C LEU A 45 25.86 0.44 35.45
N GLN A 46 24.62 0.42 35.90
CA GLN A 46 24.11 -0.60 36.84
C GLN A 46 24.12 -1.99 36.20
N PHE A 47 23.92 -2.08 34.88
CA PHE A 47 24.03 -3.31 34.09
C PHE A 47 25.41 -3.94 34.15
N TYR A 48 26.47 -3.14 34.14
CA TYR A 48 27.85 -3.63 34.28
C TYR A 48 28.17 -4.13 35.68
N PHE A 49 27.49 -3.64 36.71
CA PHE A 49 27.77 -3.95 38.11
C PHE A 49 26.79 -4.92 38.78
N SER A 50 25.63 -5.19 38.17
CA SER A 50 24.63 -6.13 38.71
C SER A 50 24.86 -7.55 38.20
N GLY A 51 24.84 -8.55 39.07
CA GLY A 51 25.07 -9.95 38.74
C GLY A 51 24.11 -10.49 37.65
N LYS A 52 24.59 -11.41 36.82
CA LYS A 52 23.95 -12.00 35.65
C LYS A 52 22.50 -12.53 35.84
N ASN A 53 22.12 -12.92 37.05
CA ASN A 53 20.80 -13.54 37.30
C ASN A 53 19.66 -12.52 37.36
N ARG A 54 19.86 -11.36 38.01
CA ARG A 54 18.87 -10.27 38.07
C ARG A 54 18.56 -9.70 36.69
N ILE A 55 19.52 -9.72 35.78
CA ILE A 55 19.40 -9.23 34.41
C ILE A 55 18.46 -10.15 33.63
N LYS A 56 18.58 -11.46 33.77
CA LYS A 56 17.73 -12.43 33.05
C LYS A 56 16.25 -12.32 33.46
N GLU A 57 15.98 -12.20 34.76
CA GLU A 57 14.61 -12.03 35.26
C GLU A 57 13.98 -10.73 34.71
N LYS A 58 14.70 -9.61 34.81
CA LYS A 58 14.18 -8.31 34.35
C LYS A 58 13.99 -8.24 32.84
N LEU A 59 14.86 -8.88 32.05
CA LEU A 59 14.68 -9.02 30.61
C LEU A 59 13.47 -9.91 30.26
N SER A 60 13.22 -10.94 31.05
CA SER A 60 12.03 -11.79 30.89
C SER A 60 10.74 -11.02 31.15
N ASP A 61 10.69 -10.22 32.22
CA ASP A 61 9.55 -9.39 32.57
C ASP A 61 9.29 -8.29 31.49
N ASP A 62 10.34 -7.58 31.08
CA ASP A 62 10.24 -6.60 30.01
C ASP A 62 9.75 -7.24 28.70
N PHE A 63 10.21 -8.45 28.40
CA PHE A 63 9.77 -9.19 27.21
C PHE A 63 8.28 -9.54 27.28
N LEU A 64 7.81 -10.05 28.42
CA LEU A 64 6.39 -10.38 28.61
C LEU A 64 5.49 -9.16 28.49
N VAL A 65 5.88 -8.02 29.11
CA VAL A 65 5.15 -6.74 29.01
C VAL A 65 5.08 -6.28 27.54
N ASN A 66 6.20 -6.37 26.82
CA ASN A 66 6.23 -5.98 25.41
C ASN A 66 5.37 -6.91 24.55
N CYS A 67 5.38 -8.22 24.79
CA CYS A 67 4.50 -9.18 24.10
C CYS A 67 3.02 -8.86 24.32
N GLN A 68 2.62 -8.57 25.57
CA GLN A 68 1.25 -8.16 25.87
C GLN A 68 0.87 -6.86 25.17
N SER A 69 1.80 -5.92 25.08
CA SER A 69 1.57 -4.64 24.40
C SER A 69 1.39 -4.82 22.89
N VAL A 70 2.17 -5.70 22.27
CA VAL A 70 2.01 -6.09 20.85
C VAL A 70 0.67 -6.74 20.61
N THR A 71 0.27 -7.69 21.46
CA THR A 71 -1.02 -8.38 21.35
C THR A 71 -2.17 -7.39 21.43
N ARG A 72 -2.19 -6.53 22.47
CA ARG A 72 -3.23 -5.49 22.61
C ARG A 72 -3.29 -4.57 21.40
N PHE A 73 -2.13 -4.14 20.88
CA PHE A 73 -2.09 -3.28 19.70
C PHE A 73 -2.64 -3.99 18.47
N SER A 74 -2.29 -5.25 18.27
CA SER A 74 -2.83 -6.07 17.19
C SER A 74 -4.35 -6.22 17.28
N ASP A 75 -4.89 -6.46 18.49
CA ASP A 75 -6.34 -6.59 18.71
C ASP A 75 -7.09 -5.28 18.41
N VAL A 76 -6.49 -4.13 18.75
CA VAL A 76 -7.05 -2.81 18.41
C VAL A 76 -7.10 -2.64 16.90
N VAL A 77 -6.03 -2.99 16.17
CA VAL A 77 -6.00 -2.87 14.70
C VAL A 77 -7.03 -3.79 14.04
N GLU A 78 -7.16 -5.03 14.53
CA GLU A 78 -8.22 -5.92 14.06
C GLU A 78 -9.63 -5.40 14.32
N GLY A 79 -9.84 -4.81 15.49
CA GLY A 79 -11.10 -4.15 15.82
C GLY A 79 -11.45 -3.04 14.84
N VAL A 80 -10.46 -2.22 14.46
CA VAL A 80 -10.63 -1.17 13.45
C VAL A 80 -10.95 -1.78 12.08
N PHE A 81 -10.24 -2.83 11.65
CA PHE A 81 -10.52 -3.47 10.35
C PHE A 81 -11.93 -4.06 10.31
N LYS A 82 -12.38 -4.69 11.41
CA LYS A 82 -13.74 -5.19 11.53
C LYS A 82 -14.78 -4.07 11.47
N ALA A 83 -14.54 -2.96 12.20
CA ALA A 83 -15.43 -1.81 12.18
C ALA A 83 -15.53 -1.13 10.81
N CYS A 84 -14.46 -1.19 10.02
CA CYS A 84 -14.42 -0.68 8.64
C CYS A 84 -14.84 -1.74 7.59
N GLU A 85 -15.32 -2.90 8.02
CA GLU A 85 -15.70 -4.03 7.12
C GLU A 85 -14.56 -4.50 6.20
N ILE A 86 -13.30 -4.25 6.58
CA ILE A 86 -12.13 -4.69 5.83
C ILE A 86 -11.86 -6.16 6.15
N ARG A 87 -12.03 -7.03 5.17
CA ARG A 87 -11.72 -8.47 5.30
C ARG A 87 -10.22 -8.65 5.45
N HIS A 88 -9.82 -9.28 6.52
CA HIS A 88 -8.40 -9.51 6.84
C HIS A 88 -8.22 -10.88 7.51
N SER A 89 -7.00 -11.38 7.49
CA SER A 89 -6.55 -12.54 8.24
C SER A 89 -5.13 -12.31 8.75
N ARG A 90 -4.81 -12.81 9.93
CA ARG A 90 -3.42 -12.82 10.41
C ARG A 90 -2.66 -13.91 9.66
N LEU A 91 -1.44 -13.57 9.22
CA LEU A 91 -0.53 -14.57 8.70
C LEU A 91 0.14 -15.30 9.86
N ASN A 92 0.18 -16.61 9.77
CA ASN A 92 1.00 -17.44 10.66
C ASN A 92 2.47 -17.46 10.19
N GLU A 93 3.35 -18.12 10.95
CA GLU A 93 4.79 -18.18 10.64
C GLU A 93 5.07 -18.79 9.25
N GLU A 94 4.34 -19.85 8.90
CA GLU A 94 4.48 -20.56 7.62
C GLU A 94 4.01 -19.69 6.43
N GLU A 95 2.89 -19.00 6.61
CA GLU A 95 2.35 -18.09 5.61
C GLU A 95 3.26 -16.87 5.40
N LEU A 96 3.84 -16.33 6.48
CA LEU A 96 4.83 -15.25 6.40
C LEU A 96 6.10 -15.74 5.69
N HIS A 97 6.59 -16.93 6.03
CA HIS A 97 7.72 -17.55 5.35
C HIS A 97 7.42 -17.72 3.85
N CYS A 98 6.26 -18.28 3.50
CA CYS A 98 5.82 -18.44 2.13
C CYS A 98 5.77 -17.08 1.37
N LEU A 99 5.26 -16.03 2.00
CA LEU A 99 5.19 -14.69 1.42
C LEU A 99 6.60 -14.16 1.10
N ILE A 100 7.49 -14.14 2.10
CA ILE A 100 8.83 -13.57 1.93
C ILE A 100 9.67 -14.43 0.98
N TYR A 101 9.55 -15.76 1.09
CA TYR A 101 10.24 -16.67 0.16
C TYR A 101 9.85 -16.40 -1.30
N LYS A 102 8.56 -16.20 -1.60
CA LYS A 102 8.08 -15.87 -2.95
C LYS A 102 8.60 -14.53 -3.44
N LEU A 103 8.73 -13.55 -2.56
CA LEU A 103 9.30 -12.25 -2.90
C LEU A 103 10.78 -12.34 -3.28
N LEU A 104 11.54 -13.17 -2.56
CA LEU A 104 12.98 -13.30 -2.74
C LEU A 104 13.39 -14.34 -3.79
N ASN A 105 12.53 -15.32 -4.07
CA ASN A 105 12.80 -16.41 -5.03
C ASN A 105 11.67 -16.53 -6.08
N PRO A 106 11.39 -15.49 -6.88
CA PRO A 106 10.19 -15.47 -7.74
C PRO A 106 10.19 -16.55 -8.82
N LYS A 107 11.34 -16.87 -9.42
CA LYS A 107 11.43 -17.94 -10.43
C LYS A 107 11.18 -19.31 -9.82
N ARG A 108 11.84 -19.56 -8.69
CA ARG A 108 11.78 -20.84 -8.00
C ARG A 108 10.38 -21.12 -7.43
N ALA A 109 9.77 -20.08 -6.84
CA ALA A 109 8.41 -20.17 -6.30
C ALA A 109 7.33 -20.46 -7.37
N ASN A 110 7.60 -20.15 -8.62
CA ASN A 110 6.68 -20.44 -9.73
C ASN A 110 6.94 -21.82 -10.37
N SER A 111 8.12 -22.39 -10.21
CA SER A 111 8.53 -23.64 -10.88
C SER A 111 8.66 -24.84 -9.97
N LEU A 112 8.81 -24.65 -8.69
CA LEU A 112 9.04 -25.71 -7.69
C LEU A 112 8.06 -25.61 -6.53
N PRO A 113 7.78 -26.73 -5.84
CA PRO A 113 6.99 -26.71 -4.62
C PRO A 113 7.67 -25.85 -3.54
N MET A 114 6.85 -25.22 -2.71
CA MET A 114 7.33 -24.41 -1.60
C MET A 114 8.11 -25.26 -0.59
N PRO A 115 9.24 -24.78 -0.08
CA PRO A 115 9.95 -25.46 0.99
C PRO A 115 9.10 -25.49 2.26
N VAL A 116 9.21 -26.58 3.01
CA VAL A 116 8.53 -26.73 4.29
C VAL A 116 9.25 -25.88 5.33
N PHE A 117 8.49 -25.01 6.01
CA PHE A 117 9.02 -24.19 7.10
C PHE A 117 9.38 -25.06 8.32
N ARG A 118 10.58 -24.85 8.86
CA ARG A 118 11.10 -25.58 10.01
C ARG A 118 11.27 -24.66 11.21
N LYS A 119 10.50 -24.89 12.27
CA LYS A 119 10.56 -24.07 13.49
C LYS A 119 11.88 -24.20 14.27
N SER A 120 12.64 -25.25 14.03
CA SER A 120 13.94 -25.51 14.66
C SER A 120 15.09 -24.72 14.04
N GLU A 121 14.91 -24.15 12.87
CA GLU A 121 15.94 -23.40 12.13
C GLU A 121 15.64 -21.89 12.18
N LEU A 122 16.67 -21.06 12.00
CA LEU A 122 16.46 -19.63 11.94
C LEU A 122 15.60 -19.26 10.74
N PHE A 123 14.64 -18.38 10.95
CA PHE A 123 13.72 -17.93 9.91
C PHE A 123 14.45 -17.35 8.70
N ALA A 124 15.50 -16.55 8.94
CA ALA A 124 16.28 -15.92 7.88
C ALA A 124 17.02 -16.92 6.99
N ASP A 125 17.49 -18.04 7.55
CA ASP A 125 18.28 -19.04 6.81
C ASP A 125 17.41 -19.84 5.83
N GLN A 126 16.09 -19.84 6.03
CA GLN A 126 15.13 -20.55 5.19
C GLN A 126 14.57 -19.68 4.05
N LEU A 127 14.89 -18.37 4.01
CA LEU A 127 14.31 -17.42 3.04
C LEU A 127 15.02 -17.42 1.69
N LEU A 128 16.31 -17.70 1.66
CA LEU A 128 17.12 -17.65 0.45
C LEU A 128 17.69 -19.01 0.13
N TYR A 129 17.52 -19.43 -1.12
CA TYR A 129 18.15 -20.67 -1.59
C TYR A 129 19.57 -20.41 -2.12
N ASN A 130 19.76 -19.32 -2.85
CA ASN A 130 21.04 -18.91 -3.42
C ASN A 130 21.47 -17.56 -2.87
N CYS A 131 22.79 -17.35 -2.82
CA CYS A 131 23.35 -16.05 -2.45
C CYS A 131 22.99 -14.99 -3.51
N PRO A 132 22.33 -13.89 -3.13
CA PRO A 132 22.02 -12.83 -4.08
C PRO A 132 23.28 -12.05 -4.48
N LYS A 133 23.29 -11.53 -5.70
CA LYS A 133 24.27 -10.53 -6.09
C LYS A 133 23.75 -9.15 -5.69
N ALA A 134 24.48 -8.49 -4.80
CA ALA A 134 24.17 -7.13 -4.38
C ALA A 134 24.93 -6.10 -5.22
N SER A 135 24.26 -5.03 -5.60
CA SER A 135 24.83 -3.84 -6.22
C SER A 135 24.30 -2.59 -5.51
N LEU A 136 24.88 -1.42 -5.79
CA LEU A 136 24.33 -0.16 -5.26
C LEU A 136 22.89 0.08 -5.72
N GLU A 137 22.57 -0.30 -6.95
CA GLU A 137 21.25 -0.12 -7.55
C GLU A 137 20.17 -1.09 -6.98
N GLY A 138 20.55 -2.23 -6.40
CA GLY A 138 19.63 -3.25 -5.89
C GLY A 138 20.22 -4.65 -5.85
N PHE A 139 19.35 -5.65 -5.95
CA PHE A 139 19.73 -7.06 -5.91
C PHE A 139 19.44 -7.78 -7.22
N GLU A 140 20.19 -8.87 -7.44
CA GLU A 140 19.89 -9.88 -8.44
C GLU A 140 19.73 -11.23 -7.74
N PHE A 141 18.55 -11.83 -7.88
CA PHE A 141 18.22 -13.17 -7.39
C PHE A 141 17.94 -14.09 -8.58
N GLU A 142 18.76 -15.12 -8.79
CA GLU A 142 18.60 -16.11 -9.87
C GLU A 142 18.40 -15.49 -11.28
N GLY A 143 19.13 -14.41 -11.58
CA GLY A 143 19.02 -13.67 -12.85
C GLY A 143 17.76 -12.81 -12.94
N GLN A 144 17.07 -12.54 -11.83
CA GLN A 144 16.01 -11.56 -11.74
C GLN A 144 16.55 -10.31 -11.04
N LEU A 145 16.49 -9.18 -11.72
CA LEU A 145 16.96 -7.90 -11.21
C LEU A 145 15.85 -7.22 -10.40
N PHE A 146 16.16 -6.81 -9.19
CA PHE A 146 15.28 -6.03 -8.34
C PHE A 146 15.80 -4.60 -8.23
N ARG A 147 14.95 -3.63 -8.54
CA ARG A 147 15.24 -2.20 -8.49
C ARG A 147 14.17 -1.48 -7.71
N VAL A 148 14.55 -0.37 -7.11
CA VAL A 148 13.65 0.44 -6.30
C VAL A 148 13.50 1.82 -6.90
N VAL A 149 12.25 2.27 -7.03
CA VAL A 149 11.89 3.66 -7.30
C VAL A 149 11.27 4.23 -6.05
N THR A 150 11.74 5.37 -5.60
CA THR A 150 11.23 6.08 -4.42
C THR A 150 10.36 7.26 -4.85
N LEU A 151 9.27 7.49 -4.15
CA LEU A 151 8.51 8.72 -4.26
C LEU A 151 9.29 9.85 -3.57
N LYS A 152 9.85 10.78 -4.37
CA LYS A 152 10.70 11.87 -3.90
C LYS A 152 9.89 13.09 -3.47
N GLU A 153 8.95 13.51 -4.30
CA GLU A 153 8.07 14.64 -4.03
C GLU A 153 6.60 14.24 -4.17
N LEU A 154 5.81 14.80 -3.28
CA LEU A 154 4.38 14.55 -3.17
C LEU A 154 3.62 15.54 -4.05
N PRO A 155 2.41 15.21 -4.51
CA PRO A 155 1.58 16.14 -5.24
C PRO A 155 1.11 17.27 -4.32
N LEU A 156 0.71 18.39 -4.89
CA LEU A 156 0.14 19.53 -4.15
C LEU A 156 -1.16 19.19 -3.43
N SER A 157 -1.94 18.25 -3.98
CA SER A 157 -3.17 17.74 -3.39
C SER A 157 -3.26 16.24 -3.60
N THR A 158 -3.86 15.53 -2.65
CA THR A 158 -4.16 14.10 -2.75
C THR A 158 -5.65 13.90 -2.98
N GLU A 159 -6.01 12.83 -3.67
CA GLU A 159 -7.39 12.40 -3.87
C GLU A 159 -7.52 10.93 -3.47
N THR A 160 -8.66 10.58 -2.89
CA THR A 160 -8.92 9.23 -2.39
C THR A 160 -8.72 8.17 -3.47
N GLY A 161 -7.85 7.20 -3.18
CA GLY A 161 -7.50 6.12 -4.11
C GLY A 161 -6.54 6.54 -5.22
N MET A 162 -5.79 7.61 -5.04
CA MET A 162 -4.90 8.22 -6.02
C MET A 162 -4.07 7.22 -6.84
N PHE A 163 -3.58 6.15 -6.23
CA PHE A 163 -2.77 5.15 -6.94
C PHE A 163 -3.58 4.00 -7.55
N THR A 164 -4.79 3.74 -7.07
CA THR A 164 -5.51 2.49 -7.38
C THR A 164 -6.95 2.68 -7.88
N ALA A 165 -7.60 3.80 -7.58
CA ALA A 165 -8.95 4.07 -8.04
C ALA A 165 -8.96 4.78 -9.40
N GLU A 166 -10.05 4.62 -10.14
CA GLU A 166 -10.38 5.52 -11.25
C GLU A 166 -10.85 6.84 -10.65
N LEU A 167 -10.15 7.93 -10.94
CA LEU A 167 -10.57 9.25 -10.50
C LEU A 167 -11.84 9.67 -11.25
N ALA A 168 -12.78 10.25 -10.51
CA ALA A 168 -14.08 10.67 -11.04
C ALA A 168 -14.00 11.72 -12.18
N ARG A 169 -12.85 12.36 -12.35
CA ARG A 169 -12.57 13.36 -13.39
C ARG A 169 -12.15 12.80 -14.74
N GLY A 170 -12.28 11.49 -14.96
CA GLY A 170 -11.94 10.88 -16.25
C GLY A 170 -10.45 10.78 -16.55
N THR A 171 -9.59 11.04 -15.58
CA THR A 171 -8.16 10.75 -15.69
C THR A 171 -7.97 9.23 -15.67
N ARG A 172 -7.67 8.67 -16.83
CA ARG A 172 -7.56 7.22 -17.07
C ARG A 172 -6.25 6.62 -16.55
N PHE A 173 -5.55 7.30 -15.65
CA PHE A 173 -4.20 6.90 -15.23
C PHE A 173 -4.21 6.45 -13.78
N SER A 174 -4.02 5.16 -13.60
CA SER A 174 -3.81 4.52 -12.31
C SER A 174 -2.56 3.67 -12.39
N MET A 175 -1.91 3.42 -11.24
CA MET A 175 -0.79 2.47 -11.17
C MET A 175 -1.19 1.07 -11.65
N LEU A 176 -2.48 0.73 -11.62
CA LEU A 176 -3.00 -0.53 -12.14
C LEU A 176 -2.96 -0.63 -13.67
N ASP A 177 -2.84 0.49 -14.38
CA ASP A 177 -2.75 0.51 -15.84
C ASP A 177 -1.33 0.19 -16.35
N LEU A 178 -0.35 0.09 -15.45
CA LEU A 178 0.98 -0.39 -15.81
C LEU A 178 0.92 -1.85 -16.28
N LEU A 179 1.55 -2.13 -17.42
CA LEU A 179 1.52 -3.47 -18.04
C LEU A 179 2.26 -4.53 -17.22
N LYS A 180 3.12 -4.12 -16.30
CA LYS A 180 3.98 -4.99 -15.51
C LYS A 180 3.56 -5.04 -14.05
N ASP A 181 3.86 -6.17 -13.42
CA ASP A 181 3.69 -6.34 -11.98
C ASP A 181 4.77 -5.56 -11.23
N PHE A 182 4.37 -4.95 -10.15
CA PHE A 182 5.24 -4.24 -9.23
C PHE A 182 4.76 -4.41 -7.80
N ILE A 183 5.63 -4.14 -6.84
CA ILE A 183 5.28 -4.13 -5.42
C ILE A 183 5.37 -2.69 -4.93
N MET A 184 4.25 -2.16 -4.47
CA MET A 184 4.21 -0.87 -3.80
C MET A 184 4.38 -1.07 -2.29
N VAL A 185 5.36 -0.43 -1.70
CA VAL A 185 5.64 -0.51 -0.27
C VAL A 185 5.46 0.86 0.35
N ILE A 186 4.57 0.96 1.32
CA ILE A 186 4.32 2.15 2.09
C ILE A 186 4.73 1.88 3.53
N ASN A 187 5.88 2.40 3.91
CA ASN A 187 6.34 2.39 5.29
C ASN A 187 6.03 3.74 5.92
N PHE A 188 5.52 3.77 7.12
CA PHE A 188 5.30 5.03 7.81
C PHE A 188 5.55 4.91 9.31
N TYR A 189 5.97 6.01 9.89
CA TYR A 189 6.19 6.17 11.30
C TYR A 189 5.29 7.27 11.85
N ILE A 190 4.63 6.98 12.96
CA ILE A 190 3.78 7.94 13.68
C ILE A 190 4.55 8.38 14.93
N PRO A 191 5.13 9.58 14.96
CA PRO A 191 5.84 10.08 16.13
C PRO A 191 4.86 10.50 17.24
N LYS A 192 5.39 10.75 18.43
CA LYS A 192 4.65 11.51 19.45
C LYS A 192 4.32 12.88 18.87
N GLN A 193 3.01 13.21 18.78
CA GLN A 193 2.55 14.40 18.06
C GLN A 193 3.12 15.70 18.64
N GLU A 194 3.30 15.77 19.95
CA GLU A 194 3.95 16.91 20.60
C GLU A 194 5.37 17.16 20.09
N VAL A 195 6.15 16.09 19.87
CA VAL A 195 7.51 16.17 19.32
C VAL A 195 7.48 16.63 17.86
N ALA A 196 6.57 16.07 17.05
CA ALA A 196 6.41 16.45 15.67
C ALA A 196 6.03 17.93 15.52
N ILE A 197 5.05 18.39 16.28
CA ILE A 197 4.59 19.79 16.30
C ILE A 197 5.70 20.72 16.76
N ARG A 198 6.45 20.33 17.82
CA ARG A 198 7.61 21.11 18.28
C ARG A 198 8.66 21.26 17.18
N GLY A 199 8.96 20.18 16.44
CA GLY A 199 9.86 20.21 15.31
C GLY A 199 9.42 21.20 14.21
N ILE A 200 8.13 21.22 13.89
CA ILE A 200 7.55 22.16 12.93
C ILE A 200 7.71 23.62 13.43
N LYS A 201 7.37 23.87 14.70
CA LYS A 201 7.53 25.19 15.29
C LYS A 201 8.98 25.68 15.29
N MET A 202 9.94 24.80 15.55
CA MET A 202 11.36 25.11 15.45
C MET A 202 11.76 25.45 14.02
N GLN A 203 11.36 24.66 13.02
CA GLN A 203 11.64 24.95 11.61
C GLN A 203 11.08 26.29 11.19
N LYS A 204 9.85 26.62 11.65
CA LYS A 204 9.22 27.93 11.43
C LYS A 204 10.04 29.07 12.05
N ALA A 205 10.54 28.90 13.27
CA ALA A 205 11.38 29.89 13.96
C ALA A 205 12.71 30.09 13.22
N PHE A 206 13.36 29.03 12.73
CA PHE A 206 14.58 29.13 11.91
C PHE A 206 14.33 29.84 10.59
N ALA A 207 13.23 29.52 9.88
CA ALA A 207 12.87 30.21 8.65
C ALA A 207 12.62 31.70 8.89
N PHE A 208 12.05 32.06 10.04
CA PHE A 208 11.86 33.46 10.44
C PHE A 208 13.19 34.17 10.77
N MET A 209 14.12 33.52 11.47
CA MET A 209 15.45 34.06 11.76
C MET A 209 16.27 34.29 10.50
N GLN A 210 16.25 33.37 9.54
CA GLN A 210 16.93 33.56 8.25
C GLN A 210 16.38 34.76 7.47
N ARG A 211 15.08 35.07 7.60
CA ARG A 211 14.46 36.24 6.99
C ARG A 211 14.96 37.54 7.61
N SER A 212 15.21 37.57 8.91
CA SER A 212 15.65 38.77 9.62
C SER A 212 17.12 39.16 9.38
N THR A 213 17.92 38.18 8.89
CA THR A 213 19.37 38.32 8.79
C THR A 213 19.88 38.53 7.35
N TYR A 214 19.08 38.28 6.31
CA TYR A 214 19.47 38.42 4.90
C TYR A 214 18.43 39.17 4.06
N PHE A 215 18.90 40.17 3.36
CA PHE A 215 18.21 41.08 2.46
C PHE A 215 17.06 40.52 1.58
N GLY A 216 15.98 41.16 1.62
CA GLY A 216 14.96 41.67 0.68
C GLY A 216 14.27 40.75 -0.32
N ASP A 217 14.90 39.85 -1.02
CA ASP A 217 14.33 39.21 -2.23
C ASP A 217 13.93 37.69 -2.09
N LYS A 218 14.28 37.05 -1.00
CA LYS A 218 13.86 35.65 -0.74
C LYS A 218 12.61 35.51 0.14
N SER A 219 11.80 36.57 0.20
CA SER A 219 10.67 36.66 1.12
C SER A 219 9.46 35.80 0.75
N ILE A 220 9.29 35.44 -0.52
CA ILE A 220 8.12 34.73 -1.03
C ILE A 220 8.17 33.25 -0.59
N GLU A 221 9.26 32.52 -0.88
CA GLU A 221 9.41 31.12 -0.50
C GLU A 221 9.32 30.89 1.03
N ALA A 222 9.89 31.80 1.83
CA ALA A 222 9.80 31.73 3.29
C ALA A 222 8.39 32.01 3.81
N SER A 223 7.63 32.87 3.13
CA SER A 223 6.23 33.16 3.44
C SER A 223 5.32 31.98 3.10
N GLU A 224 5.46 31.41 1.91
CA GLU A 224 4.73 30.22 1.47
C GLU A 224 4.98 29.03 2.41
N LYS A 225 6.23 28.78 2.75
CA LYS A 225 6.61 27.70 3.67
C LYS A 225 6.05 27.91 5.08
N LYS A 226 5.90 29.15 5.53
CA LYS A 226 5.27 29.47 6.80
C LYS A 226 3.78 29.18 6.76
N GLU A 227 3.08 29.56 5.70
CA GLU A 227 1.65 29.31 5.54
C GLU A 227 1.33 27.82 5.43
N GLU A 228 2.16 27.06 4.69
CA GLU A 228 2.09 25.60 4.62
C GLU A 228 2.22 24.97 6.01
N LEU A 229 3.22 25.38 6.79
CA LEU A 229 3.43 24.86 8.14
C LEU A 229 2.29 25.23 9.12
N ASP A 230 1.70 26.41 8.95
CA ASP A 230 0.55 26.84 9.75
C ASP A 230 -0.74 26.08 9.37
N SER A 231 -0.93 25.77 8.08
CA SER A 231 -2.05 24.95 7.62
C SER A 231 -1.98 23.54 8.18
N VAL A 232 -0.79 22.91 8.12
CA VAL A 232 -0.54 21.57 8.69
C VAL A 232 -0.85 21.51 10.20
N ILE A 233 -0.40 22.53 10.94
CA ILE A 233 -0.67 22.60 12.39
C ILE A 233 -2.16 22.78 12.64
N ARG A 234 -2.84 23.68 11.94
CA ARG A 234 -4.28 23.93 12.10
C ARG A 234 -5.09 22.69 11.80
N GLU A 235 -4.80 22.01 10.69
CA GLU A 235 -5.51 20.81 10.28
C GLU A 235 -5.30 19.64 11.26
N THR A 236 -4.09 19.50 11.80
CA THR A 236 -3.80 18.51 12.84
C THR A 236 -4.65 18.74 14.11
N PHE A 237 -4.82 20.01 14.53
CA PHE A 237 -5.58 20.32 15.72
C PHE A 237 -7.11 20.31 15.52
N SER A 238 -7.59 20.82 14.36
CA SER A 238 -9.04 20.95 14.11
C SER A 238 -9.70 19.64 13.70
N SER A 239 -9.00 18.79 12.95
CA SER A 239 -9.59 17.59 12.35
C SER A 239 -9.15 16.28 13.00
N GLY A 240 -8.33 16.35 14.08
CA GLY A 240 -7.80 15.16 14.75
C GLY A 240 -6.82 14.33 13.96
N HIS A 241 -6.38 14.81 12.78
CA HIS A 241 -5.37 14.14 11.96
C HIS A 241 -4.01 14.09 12.66
N LYS A 242 -3.18 13.12 12.26
CA LYS A 242 -1.84 12.93 12.83
C LYS A 242 -0.78 13.34 11.82
N ILE A 243 0.30 13.94 12.32
CA ILE A 243 1.53 14.11 11.55
C ILE A 243 2.22 12.76 11.49
N ILE A 244 2.54 12.34 10.29
CA ILE A 244 3.18 11.05 10.00
C ILE A 244 4.36 11.27 9.06
N TYR A 245 5.26 10.29 9.03
CA TYR A 245 6.43 10.29 8.16
C TYR A 245 6.39 9.05 7.26
N PRO A 246 5.69 9.11 6.13
CA PRO A 246 5.66 8.03 5.16
C PRO A 246 6.91 8.01 4.28
N ARG A 247 7.17 6.81 3.76
CA ARG A 247 8.16 6.50 2.75
C ARG A 247 7.53 5.52 1.77
N ILE A 248 7.44 5.90 0.50
CA ILE A 248 6.76 5.14 -0.53
C ILE A 248 7.77 4.68 -1.56
N HIS A 249 7.80 3.38 -1.82
CA HIS A 249 8.69 2.74 -2.77
C HIS A 249 7.92 1.83 -3.71
N PHE A 250 8.42 1.72 -4.93
CA PHE A 250 7.97 0.77 -5.93
C PHE A 250 9.14 -0.17 -6.24
N ILE A 251 8.95 -1.46 -5.98
CA ILE A 251 9.92 -2.49 -6.29
C ILE A 251 9.54 -3.12 -7.62
N ILE A 252 10.49 -3.13 -8.53
CA ILE A 252 10.37 -3.68 -9.88
C ILE A 252 11.25 -4.91 -9.93
N SER A 253 10.74 -5.97 -10.56
CA SER A 253 11.47 -7.22 -10.77
C SER A 253 11.44 -7.60 -12.24
N GLU A 254 12.60 -7.66 -12.88
CA GLU A 254 12.75 -7.94 -14.32
C GLU A 254 13.92 -8.86 -14.62
N SER A 255 13.82 -9.57 -15.77
CA SER A 255 14.83 -10.55 -16.19
C SER A 255 16.02 -9.95 -16.94
N SER A 256 15.94 -8.70 -17.41
CA SER A 256 17.03 -8.01 -18.08
C SER A 256 17.12 -6.54 -17.68
N LYS A 257 18.29 -5.94 -17.88
CA LYS A 257 18.53 -4.53 -17.53
C LYS A 257 17.67 -3.60 -18.39
N GLU A 258 17.52 -3.88 -19.68
CA GLU A 258 16.72 -3.07 -20.62
C GLU A 258 15.24 -3.06 -20.23
N LYS A 259 14.70 -4.23 -19.88
CA LYS A 259 13.30 -4.34 -19.40
C LYS A 259 13.13 -3.60 -18.09
N CYS A 260 14.12 -3.69 -17.21
CA CYS A 260 14.09 -2.99 -15.93
C CYS A 260 14.06 -1.47 -16.12
N GLU A 261 14.91 -0.91 -16.97
CA GLU A 261 14.93 0.52 -17.31
C GLU A 261 13.59 0.98 -17.92
N SER A 262 13.02 0.17 -18.83
CA SER A 262 11.71 0.46 -19.42
C SER A 262 10.60 0.48 -18.35
N SER A 263 10.59 -0.49 -17.43
CA SER A 263 9.60 -0.55 -16.35
C SER A 263 9.77 0.60 -15.36
N ILE A 264 11.01 1.00 -15.05
CA ILE A 264 11.31 2.19 -14.23
C ILE A 264 10.77 3.45 -14.91
N ALA A 265 11.06 3.65 -16.20
CA ALA A 265 10.59 4.81 -16.95
C ALA A 265 9.06 4.89 -16.98
N ASN A 266 8.38 3.77 -17.10
CA ASN A 266 6.91 3.72 -17.06
C ASN A 266 6.36 4.16 -15.70
N ILE A 267 6.97 3.70 -14.58
CA ILE A 267 6.57 4.13 -13.23
C ILE A 267 6.84 5.62 -13.02
N LEU A 268 8.02 6.12 -13.43
CA LEU A 268 8.35 7.54 -13.31
C LEU A 268 7.39 8.43 -14.11
N ASN A 269 7.07 8.03 -15.34
CA ASN A 269 6.08 8.72 -16.16
C ASN A 269 4.68 8.72 -15.52
N MET A 270 4.27 7.59 -14.92
CA MET A 270 2.99 7.50 -14.24
C MET A 270 2.94 8.40 -13.01
N LEU A 271 3.99 8.39 -12.18
CA LEU A 271 4.12 9.29 -11.03
C LEU A 271 4.06 10.76 -11.45
N SER A 272 4.77 11.13 -12.50
CA SER A 272 4.75 12.50 -13.04
C SER A 272 3.35 12.93 -13.48
N ARG A 273 2.58 12.05 -14.13
CA ARG A 273 1.19 12.31 -14.51
C ARG A 273 0.26 12.51 -13.31
N MET A 274 0.60 11.92 -12.18
CA MET A 274 -0.12 12.08 -10.91
C MET A 274 0.35 13.30 -10.11
N GLY A 275 1.24 14.12 -10.66
CA GLY A 275 1.82 15.28 -9.97
C GLY A 275 2.87 14.91 -8.92
N CYS A 276 3.41 13.69 -8.98
CA CYS A 276 4.45 13.20 -8.09
C CYS A 276 5.81 13.20 -8.78
N GLU A 277 6.89 13.38 -8.03
CA GLU A 277 8.24 13.14 -8.52
C GLU A 277 8.78 11.81 -7.99
N GLY A 278 9.13 10.91 -8.91
CA GLY A 278 9.81 9.65 -8.59
C GLY A 278 11.32 9.77 -8.73
N LEU A 279 12.06 9.00 -7.95
CA LEU A 279 13.51 8.88 -7.99
C LEU A 279 13.90 7.42 -8.19
N LYS A 280 14.65 7.13 -9.25
CA LYS A 280 15.35 5.87 -9.41
C LYS A 280 16.50 5.79 -8.43
N GLU A 281 16.54 4.74 -7.60
CA GLU A 281 17.57 4.57 -6.58
C GLU A 281 18.79 3.84 -7.14
N GLU A 282 19.88 4.59 -7.32
CA GLU A 282 21.11 4.07 -7.93
C GLU A 282 22.21 3.81 -6.91
N ILE A 283 22.15 4.43 -5.71
CA ILE A 283 23.23 4.35 -4.70
C ILE A 283 22.82 3.51 -3.51
N ILE A 284 21.57 3.66 -3.03
CA ILE A 284 21.07 3.00 -1.82
C ILE A 284 19.96 1.99 -2.13
N GLY A 285 19.80 1.61 -3.40
CA GLY A 285 18.73 0.73 -3.87
C GLY A 285 18.69 -0.61 -3.13
N ALA A 286 19.83 -1.24 -2.88
CA ALA A 286 19.91 -2.48 -2.12
C ALA A 286 19.45 -2.29 -0.65
N THR A 287 19.92 -1.23 0.02
CA THR A 287 19.51 -0.93 1.39
C THR A 287 18.02 -0.67 1.49
N LEU A 288 17.47 0.07 0.53
CA LEU A 288 16.04 0.35 0.48
C LEU A 288 15.22 -0.92 0.24
N PHE A 289 15.65 -1.78 -0.70
CA PHE A 289 15.00 -3.06 -0.95
C PHE A 289 14.87 -3.89 0.33
N LEU A 290 15.97 -4.05 1.09
CA LEU A 290 15.94 -4.78 2.37
C LEU A 290 14.97 -4.13 3.37
N SER A 291 14.96 -2.81 3.45
CA SER A 291 14.04 -2.09 4.35
C SER A 291 12.57 -2.14 3.91
N CYS A 292 12.31 -2.55 2.67
CA CYS A 292 10.96 -2.76 2.13
C CYS A 292 10.40 -4.15 2.43
N LEU A 293 11.24 -5.11 2.86
CA LEU A 293 10.75 -6.43 3.23
C LEU A 293 9.85 -6.34 4.47
N PRO A 294 8.84 -7.23 4.60
CA PRO A 294 7.97 -7.26 5.75
C PRO A 294 8.76 -7.29 7.07
N LEU A 295 8.35 -6.46 8.03
CA LEU A 295 8.98 -6.31 9.36
C LEU A 295 10.39 -5.70 9.37
N CYS A 296 11.00 -5.35 8.22
CA CYS A 296 12.37 -4.83 8.15
C CYS A 296 12.45 -3.29 8.21
N PHE A 297 11.32 -2.58 8.20
CA PHE A 297 11.34 -1.12 8.33
C PHE A 297 11.76 -0.68 9.74
N ASP A 298 12.75 0.21 9.82
CA ASP A 298 13.16 0.85 11.06
C ASP A 298 13.35 2.36 10.83
N HIS A 299 12.55 3.17 11.53
CA HIS A 299 12.58 4.62 11.40
C HIS A 299 13.89 5.25 11.92
N SER A 300 14.64 4.57 12.78
CA SER A 300 15.91 5.07 13.30
C SER A 300 16.97 5.25 12.20
N TYR A 301 16.87 4.48 11.11
CA TYR A 301 17.77 4.59 9.96
C TYR A 301 17.45 5.77 9.04
N GLU A 302 16.31 6.46 9.21
CA GLU A 302 15.92 7.61 8.37
C GLU A 302 16.92 8.77 8.44
N ARG A 303 17.64 8.90 9.55
CA ARG A 303 18.74 9.87 9.65
C ARG A 303 19.82 9.70 8.58
N PHE A 304 19.99 8.49 8.06
CA PHE A 304 20.95 8.14 7.00
C PHE A 304 20.27 8.08 5.63
N ILE A 305 19.10 7.46 5.56
CA ILE A 305 18.36 7.19 4.30
C ILE A 305 17.71 8.46 3.75
N LYS A 306 17.11 9.29 4.61
CA LYS A 306 16.46 10.58 4.26
C LYS A 306 15.42 10.46 3.13
N ARG A 307 14.59 9.43 3.17
CA ARG A 307 13.54 9.19 2.17
C ARG A 307 12.12 9.36 2.70
N THR A 308 11.96 9.59 3.99
CA THR A 308 10.65 9.95 4.56
C THR A 308 10.28 11.38 4.23
N ARG A 309 8.99 11.59 4.04
CA ARG A 309 8.38 12.91 3.89
C ARG A 309 7.42 13.17 5.04
N ARG A 310 7.26 14.40 5.44
CA ARG A 310 6.24 14.76 6.42
C ARG A 310 4.91 14.90 5.71
N MET A 311 3.87 14.33 6.29
CA MET A 311 2.53 14.31 5.73
C MET A 311 1.49 14.27 6.83
N ILE A 312 0.26 14.64 6.53
CA ILE A 312 -0.91 14.45 7.39
C ILE A 312 -1.53 13.08 7.10
N SER A 313 -2.11 12.46 8.10
CA SER A 313 -2.66 11.10 7.96
C SER A 313 -3.79 11.00 6.92
N SER A 314 -4.58 12.07 6.70
CA SER A 314 -5.57 12.13 5.62
C SER A 314 -4.95 11.91 4.25
N ASN A 315 -3.88 12.64 3.95
CA ASN A 315 -3.21 12.52 2.66
C ASN A 315 -2.60 11.12 2.44
N LEU A 316 -2.06 10.49 3.51
CA LEU A 316 -1.61 9.12 3.38
C LEU A 316 -2.76 8.16 3.10
N SER A 317 -3.92 8.35 3.75
CA SER A 317 -5.10 7.49 3.53
C SER A 317 -5.55 7.52 2.07
N ASP A 318 -5.47 8.68 1.42
CA ASP A 318 -5.78 8.83 -0.01
C ASP A 318 -4.83 8.03 -0.92
N MET A 319 -3.59 7.88 -0.50
CA MET A 319 -2.54 7.18 -1.25
C MET A 319 -2.50 5.66 -0.97
N LEU A 320 -3.20 5.18 0.06
CA LEU A 320 -3.20 3.75 0.37
C LEU A 320 -3.90 2.94 -0.73
N PRO A 321 -3.35 1.77 -1.12
CA PRO A 321 -3.92 0.91 -2.16
C PRO A 321 -5.14 0.12 -1.65
N LEU A 322 -6.00 0.74 -0.85
CA LEU A 322 -7.22 0.15 -0.30
C LEU A 322 -8.43 0.35 -1.21
N TYR A 323 -8.32 1.30 -2.12
CA TYR A 323 -9.36 1.64 -3.06
C TYR A 323 -9.07 1.00 -4.41
N GLY A 324 -10.07 0.43 -5.01
CA GLY A 324 -9.98 -0.23 -6.30
C GLY A 324 -11.34 -0.27 -6.99
N SER A 325 -11.39 -0.93 -8.14
CA SER A 325 -12.65 -1.15 -8.86
C SER A 325 -13.63 -1.96 -8.01
N VAL A 326 -14.90 -1.59 -8.08
CA VAL A 326 -15.98 -2.34 -7.44
C VAL A 326 -15.99 -3.77 -7.98
N LYS A 327 -15.91 -4.75 -7.09
CA LYS A 327 -16.00 -6.17 -7.45
C LYS A 327 -17.42 -6.73 -7.33
N GLY A 328 -18.26 -6.00 -6.61
CA GLY A 328 -19.66 -6.39 -6.36
C GLY A 328 -19.80 -7.50 -5.33
N THR A 329 -20.87 -8.27 -5.45
CA THR A 329 -21.29 -9.31 -4.50
C THR A 329 -20.48 -10.62 -4.63
N GLN A 330 -20.54 -11.48 -3.63
CA GLN A 330 -19.87 -12.79 -3.66
C GLN A 330 -20.63 -13.84 -4.44
N THR A 331 -21.96 -13.75 -4.45
CA THR A 331 -22.87 -14.65 -5.13
C THR A 331 -23.60 -13.91 -6.24
N PRO A 332 -22.96 -13.69 -7.41
CA PRO A 332 -23.53 -12.84 -8.43
C PRO A 332 -24.69 -13.52 -9.16
N ALA A 333 -25.77 -12.79 -9.33
CA ALA A 333 -26.81 -13.10 -10.30
C ALA A 333 -26.42 -12.63 -11.72
N GLN A 334 -25.68 -11.51 -11.81
CA GLN A 334 -25.18 -10.95 -13.06
C GLN A 334 -23.67 -10.73 -13.00
N VAL A 335 -23.04 -10.78 -14.18
CA VAL A 335 -21.59 -10.53 -14.32
C VAL A 335 -21.39 -9.53 -15.45
N TYR A 336 -20.72 -8.43 -15.13
CA TYR A 336 -20.38 -7.37 -16.07
C TYR A 336 -18.88 -7.12 -16.13
N LEU A 337 -18.45 -6.37 -17.12
CA LEU A 337 -17.09 -5.88 -17.23
C LEU A 337 -17.06 -4.38 -16.94
N ASN A 338 -16.16 -3.95 -16.09
CA ASN A 338 -15.86 -2.54 -15.94
C ASN A 338 -15.03 -2.01 -17.12
N ARG A 339 -14.74 -0.71 -17.14
CA ARG A 339 -13.96 -0.09 -18.21
C ARG A 339 -12.52 -0.61 -18.31
N ARG A 340 -12.01 -1.29 -17.29
CA ARG A 340 -10.68 -1.92 -17.24
C ARG A 340 -10.69 -3.37 -17.69
N GLY A 341 -11.86 -3.92 -18.08
CA GLY A 341 -11.98 -5.33 -18.41
C GLY A 341 -12.01 -6.27 -17.19
N GLU A 342 -12.18 -5.72 -15.97
CA GLU A 342 -12.32 -6.53 -14.76
C GLU A 342 -13.78 -6.96 -14.58
N LEU A 343 -13.98 -8.16 -14.01
CA LEU A 343 -15.31 -8.66 -13.72
C LEU A 343 -15.92 -7.91 -12.54
N VAL A 344 -17.14 -7.42 -12.74
CA VAL A 344 -17.99 -6.86 -11.69
C VAL A 344 -19.15 -7.83 -11.47
N ASN A 345 -19.16 -8.42 -10.31
CA ASN A 345 -20.21 -9.32 -9.88
C ASN A 345 -21.36 -8.51 -9.28
N TRP A 346 -22.57 -8.71 -9.75
CA TRP A 346 -23.70 -7.97 -9.27
C TRP A 346 -24.89 -8.88 -8.99
N ASP A 347 -25.59 -8.59 -7.89
CA ASP A 347 -26.90 -9.13 -7.59
C ASP A 347 -27.79 -7.95 -7.20
N PHE A 348 -28.85 -7.77 -7.96
CA PHE A 348 -29.80 -6.69 -7.73
C PHE A 348 -30.50 -6.81 -6.37
N PHE A 349 -30.65 -8.02 -5.87
CA PHE A 349 -31.30 -8.30 -4.60
C PHE A 349 -30.35 -8.37 -3.40
N ASP A 350 -29.03 -8.26 -3.61
CA ASP A 350 -28.03 -8.16 -2.54
C ASP A 350 -28.01 -6.72 -1.97
N SER A 351 -29.14 -6.32 -1.39
CA SER A 351 -29.34 -5.00 -0.79
C SER A 351 -30.06 -5.14 0.56
N ASN A 352 -29.63 -4.38 1.53
CA ASN A 352 -30.30 -4.27 2.83
C ASN A 352 -31.57 -3.39 2.78
N THR A 353 -31.87 -2.83 1.62
CA THR A 353 -33.00 -1.93 1.37
C THR A 353 -33.90 -2.48 0.26
N ASN A 354 -34.97 -1.77 -0.08
CA ASN A 354 -35.84 -2.16 -1.20
C ASN A 354 -35.06 -2.21 -2.51
N PRO A 355 -35.20 -3.29 -3.30
CA PRO A 355 -34.50 -3.47 -4.56
C PRO A 355 -35.15 -2.67 -5.68
N HIS A 356 -35.14 -1.36 -5.60
CA HIS A 356 -35.58 -0.46 -6.65
C HIS A 356 -34.41 0.12 -7.41
N ALA A 357 -34.51 0.18 -8.74
CA ALA A 357 -33.46 0.79 -9.55
C ALA A 357 -34.04 1.75 -10.58
N ILE A 358 -33.32 2.80 -10.88
CA ILE A 358 -33.59 3.73 -11.95
C ILE A 358 -32.41 3.69 -12.92
N ILE A 359 -32.71 3.45 -14.23
CA ILE A 359 -31.69 3.43 -15.28
C ILE A 359 -31.88 4.71 -16.11
N ILE A 360 -30.86 5.58 -16.02
CA ILE A 360 -30.87 6.89 -16.69
C ILE A 360 -29.73 6.93 -17.73
N GLY A 361 -30.02 7.47 -18.90
CA GLY A 361 -29.02 7.68 -19.95
C GLY A 361 -29.61 8.43 -21.13
N ALA A 362 -28.76 9.05 -21.95
CA ALA A 362 -29.15 9.70 -23.19
C ALA A 362 -29.74 8.68 -24.20
N SER A 363 -30.42 9.15 -25.23
CA SER A 363 -30.87 8.29 -26.32
C SER A 363 -29.64 7.61 -26.97
N GLY A 364 -29.76 6.33 -27.30
CA GLY A 364 -28.63 5.53 -27.83
C GLY A 364 -27.58 5.09 -26.82
N ALA A 365 -27.71 5.42 -25.54
CA ALA A 365 -26.71 5.04 -24.49
C ALA A 365 -26.75 3.56 -24.07
N GLY A 366 -27.63 2.73 -24.69
CA GLY A 366 -27.70 1.31 -24.39
C GLY A 366 -28.63 0.92 -23.23
N LYS A 367 -29.53 1.82 -22.77
CA LYS A 367 -30.46 1.52 -21.66
C LYS A 367 -31.28 0.25 -21.89
N SER A 368 -31.96 0.16 -23.05
CA SER A 368 -32.78 -1.00 -23.40
C SER A 368 -31.96 -2.27 -23.56
N PHE A 369 -30.76 -2.15 -24.11
CA PHE A 369 -29.81 -3.27 -24.18
C PHE A 369 -29.46 -3.79 -22.78
N PHE A 370 -29.13 -2.90 -21.85
CA PHE A 370 -28.83 -3.27 -20.49
C PHE A 370 -30.01 -3.95 -19.78
N VAL A 371 -31.24 -3.42 -19.95
CA VAL A 371 -32.44 -4.03 -19.35
C VAL A 371 -32.67 -5.43 -19.91
N ASN A 372 -32.56 -5.61 -21.23
CA ASN A 372 -32.73 -6.91 -21.85
C ASN A 372 -31.63 -7.91 -21.39
N ASP A 373 -30.40 -7.48 -21.29
CA ASP A 373 -29.30 -8.30 -20.76
C ASP A 373 -29.55 -8.69 -19.30
N PHE A 374 -30.01 -7.74 -18.47
CA PHE A 374 -30.39 -7.99 -17.09
C PHE A 374 -31.50 -9.07 -17.00
N ILE A 375 -32.55 -8.98 -17.83
CA ILE A 375 -33.61 -9.96 -17.88
C ILE A 375 -33.05 -11.34 -18.29
N LEU A 376 -32.24 -11.40 -19.35
CA LEU A 376 -31.65 -12.63 -19.84
C LEU A 376 -30.75 -13.30 -18.79
N GLN A 377 -29.91 -12.54 -18.09
CA GLN A 377 -29.03 -13.09 -17.05
C GLN A 377 -29.85 -13.62 -15.85
N ASN A 378 -30.96 -12.98 -15.50
CA ASN A 378 -31.81 -13.42 -14.40
C ASN A 378 -32.78 -14.55 -14.79
N ALA A 379 -33.13 -14.71 -16.06
CA ALA A 379 -34.05 -15.76 -16.53
C ALA A 379 -33.52 -17.18 -16.20
N ARG A 380 -32.21 -17.35 -16.09
CA ARG A 380 -31.56 -18.62 -15.66
C ARG A 380 -31.85 -18.98 -14.19
N LEU A 381 -32.30 -18.01 -13.37
CA LEU A 381 -32.57 -18.17 -11.94
C LEU A 381 -34.04 -18.46 -11.65
N ASP A 382 -34.79 -18.92 -12.65
CA ASP A 382 -36.24 -19.19 -12.55
C ASP A 382 -37.05 -17.97 -12.09
N SER A 383 -36.64 -16.80 -12.54
CA SER A 383 -37.27 -15.52 -12.19
C SER A 383 -38.47 -15.22 -13.09
N HIS A 384 -39.50 -14.64 -12.50
CA HIS A 384 -40.68 -14.14 -13.23
C HIS A 384 -40.52 -12.65 -13.52
N PHE A 385 -40.76 -12.24 -14.77
CA PHE A 385 -40.66 -10.86 -15.20
C PHE A 385 -42.02 -10.34 -15.66
N PHE A 386 -42.34 -9.14 -15.22
CA PHE A 386 -43.48 -8.40 -15.73
C PHE A 386 -42.94 -7.10 -16.34
N VAL A 387 -43.04 -6.97 -17.66
CA VAL A 387 -42.47 -5.85 -18.41
C VAL A 387 -43.62 -5.00 -18.97
N LEU A 388 -43.62 -3.71 -18.62
CA LEU A 388 -44.45 -2.69 -19.23
C LEU A 388 -43.55 -1.83 -20.10
N ASP A 389 -43.64 -2.06 -21.43
CA ASP A 389 -42.92 -1.23 -22.40
C ASP A 389 -43.95 -0.27 -23.04
N LYS A 390 -43.70 1.02 -22.89
CA LYS A 390 -44.43 2.07 -23.57
C LYS A 390 -43.57 2.55 -24.72
N GLY A 391 -43.45 1.70 -25.75
CA GLY A 391 -42.90 2.09 -27.04
C GLY A 391 -43.88 2.97 -27.80
N ASP A 392 -43.36 3.79 -28.70
CA ASP A 392 -44.15 4.55 -29.65
C ASP A 392 -44.79 3.64 -30.70
#